data_89e274c9701af8f451a9ceba2331fb2a
#
_entry.id   89e274c9701af8f451a9ceba2331fb2a
#
_cell.length_a   1.000
_cell.length_b   1.000
_cell.length_c   1.000
_cell.angle_alpha   90.00
_cell.angle_beta   90.00
_cell.angle_gamma   90.00
#
_symmetry.space_group_name_H-M   'P 1'
#
loop_
_entity.id
_entity.type
_entity.pdbx_description
1 polymer ?
#
loop_
_entity_poly.entity_id
_entity_poly.type
_entity_poly.pdbx_seq_one_letter_code
_entity_poly.pdbx_strand_id
1 'polypeptide(L)'
;MTISDLHRTTTALPQLVSEGLSYRDEDGSSVEYAHLDHGATTPAFRAVADEVAAAAVTYSSVHRGAGFASRVTSSRYEAARETVAAFVGARTDDHVVFTRNTTDSFNLLARALPEDTLVFVFASEHHAALLPWGDALRLPVPHSHDEAVALLEQALRNHPAEHRLVVATGASNVTGEHWPIERLAALAHEHDARFALDAAQVVPHRRVDIDALGIDYVAFSGHKIYAPFGAGVLVGRSDWLDAATPYLAGGGATTRVSLDETEWTCGPARHEAGSPNVLGAVALATACEIITEHEQAIVDHEQALRIRLLAGLQQIPSVHVHSLFGGGDGAPVATITVDGHDSSEVARVLGDDHGIGVRDGKFCAHLLVDDLLSEHEQDTAVRISAGLGTTTEHIDRLLGALRAL
;
A
#
# COMPACT_ATOMS: atom_id res chain seq x y z
N MET A 1 -16.21 -37.10 5.19
CA MET A 1 -16.17 -35.62 5.15
C MET A 1 -15.48 -35.28 3.85
N THR A 2 -16.22 -34.79 2.90
CA THR A 2 -15.76 -34.50 1.55
C THR A 2 -15.12 -33.09 1.55
N ILE A 3 -14.05 -32.91 0.77
CA ILE A 3 -13.23 -31.69 0.62
C ILE A 3 -14.02 -30.48 0.07
N SER A 4 -15.34 -30.56 -0.05
CA SER A 4 -16.22 -29.50 -0.58
C SER A 4 -16.76 -28.47 0.42
N ASP A 5 -16.38 -28.54 1.71
CA ASP A 5 -16.94 -27.67 2.75
C ASP A 5 -16.01 -26.52 3.22
N LEU A 6 -14.91 -26.24 2.52
CA LEU A 6 -13.86 -25.30 2.97
C LEU A 6 -13.91 -23.91 2.33
N HIS A 7 -14.91 -23.59 1.51
CA HIS A 7 -15.11 -22.22 1.02
C HIS A 7 -16.52 -21.73 1.35
N ARG A 8 -16.81 -21.52 2.63
CA ARG A 8 -17.85 -20.58 2.99
C ARG A 8 -17.25 -19.18 2.86
N THR A 9 -17.40 -18.55 1.71
CA THR A 9 -17.22 -17.11 1.57
C THR A 9 -18.16 -16.41 2.55
N THR A 10 -17.61 -15.75 3.54
CA THR A 10 -18.38 -14.89 4.45
C THR A 10 -18.94 -13.75 3.62
N THR A 11 -20.25 -13.58 3.59
CA THR A 11 -20.92 -12.50 2.82
C THR A 11 -20.92 -11.17 3.55
N ALA A 12 -20.55 -11.15 4.83
CA ALA A 12 -20.51 -9.95 5.66
C ALA A 12 -19.12 -9.31 5.62
N LEU A 13 -19.07 -7.98 5.50
CA LEU A 13 -17.83 -7.22 5.60
C LEU A 13 -17.28 -7.23 7.03
N PRO A 14 -15.94 -7.18 7.20
CA PRO A 14 -15.31 -7.08 8.51
C PRO A 14 -15.63 -5.73 9.16
N GLN A 15 -15.88 -5.73 10.46
CA GLN A 15 -16.22 -4.52 11.22
C GLN A 15 -15.00 -3.62 11.44
N LEU A 16 -15.24 -2.32 11.37
CA LEU A 16 -14.24 -1.28 11.67
C LEU A 16 -14.47 -0.69 13.07
N VAL A 17 -13.40 -0.18 13.68
CA VAL A 17 -13.49 0.54 14.96
C VAL A 17 -14.22 1.88 14.84
N SER A 18 -14.27 2.45 13.64
CA SER A 18 -14.86 3.75 13.33
C SER A 18 -16.31 3.68 12.82
N GLU A 19 -16.96 2.51 12.85
CA GLU A 19 -18.37 2.40 12.48
C GLU A 19 -19.25 3.35 13.31
N GLY A 20 -20.09 4.15 12.61
CA GLY A 20 -20.95 5.13 13.24
C GLY A 20 -20.21 6.34 13.83
N LEU A 21 -18.97 6.60 13.40
CA LEU A 21 -18.25 7.80 13.80
C LEU A 21 -19.06 9.05 13.41
N SER A 22 -19.37 9.89 14.41
CA SER A 22 -20.07 11.15 14.22
C SER A 22 -19.41 12.25 15.03
N TYR A 23 -19.59 13.48 14.59
CA TYR A 23 -19.14 14.67 15.33
C TYR A 23 -20.30 15.67 15.46
N ARG A 24 -20.12 16.69 16.29
CA ARG A 24 -21.06 17.80 16.37
C ARG A 24 -20.55 18.95 15.53
N ASP A 25 -21.41 19.46 14.65
CA ASP A 25 -21.15 20.67 13.90
C ASP A 25 -21.34 21.95 14.75
N GLU A 26 -21.17 23.11 14.15
CA GLU A 26 -21.22 24.40 14.88
C GLU A 26 -22.58 24.71 15.51
N ASP A 27 -23.68 24.22 14.96
CA ASP A 27 -25.04 24.37 15.49
C ASP A 27 -25.39 23.30 16.55
N GLY A 28 -24.50 22.34 16.80
CA GLY A 28 -24.65 21.26 17.78
C GLY A 28 -25.36 20.02 17.22
N SER A 29 -25.70 19.97 15.94
CA SER A 29 -26.26 18.80 15.27
C SER A 29 -25.24 17.67 15.18
N SER A 30 -25.70 16.42 15.22
CA SER A 30 -24.82 15.27 15.05
C SER A 30 -24.71 14.92 13.56
N VAL A 31 -23.49 14.98 13.03
CA VAL A 31 -23.16 14.65 11.64
C VAL A 31 -22.38 13.35 11.62
N GLU A 32 -22.86 12.35 10.88
CA GLU A 32 -22.10 11.13 10.60
C GLU A 32 -20.94 11.45 9.65
N TYR A 33 -19.73 11.06 10.04
CA TYR A 33 -18.53 11.30 9.26
C TYR A 33 -18.38 10.29 8.11
N ALA A 34 -18.31 10.77 6.88
CA ALA A 34 -17.99 9.97 5.71
C ALA A 34 -16.47 10.02 5.43
N HIS A 35 -15.76 8.97 5.83
CA HIS A 35 -14.33 8.84 5.53
C HIS A 35 -14.14 8.41 4.06
N LEU A 36 -13.77 9.35 3.20
CA LEU A 36 -13.46 9.13 1.78
C LEU A 36 -11.99 9.44 1.45
N ASP A 37 -11.08 9.20 2.40
CA ASP A 37 -9.61 9.29 2.24
C ASP A 37 -8.91 7.97 2.62
N HIS A 38 -9.51 6.81 2.28
CA HIS A 38 -8.94 5.49 2.55
C HIS A 38 -7.60 5.27 1.83
N GLY A 39 -7.38 5.90 0.69
CA GLY A 39 -6.12 5.86 -0.04
C GLY A 39 -4.94 6.52 0.71
N ALA A 40 -5.20 7.38 1.70
CA ALA A 40 -4.17 7.90 2.59
C ALA A 40 -3.91 6.94 3.75
N THR A 41 -4.96 6.57 4.48
CA THR A 41 -4.91 5.63 5.62
C THR A 41 -6.31 5.08 5.88
N THR A 42 -6.40 3.86 6.41
CA THR A 42 -7.66 3.22 6.76
C THR A 42 -7.87 3.18 8.28
N PRO A 43 -9.13 3.20 8.77
CA PRO A 43 -9.44 2.83 10.15
C PRO A 43 -9.00 1.40 10.45
N ALA A 44 -8.84 1.05 11.72
CA ALA A 44 -8.51 -0.33 12.08
C ALA A 44 -9.74 -1.26 11.95
N PHE A 45 -9.51 -2.52 11.57
CA PHE A 45 -10.49 -3.58 11.87
C PHE A 45 -10.69 -3.72 13.37
N ARG A 46 -11.91 -3.99 13.80
CA ARG A 46 -12.23 -4.26 15.21
C ARG A 46 -11.41 -5.43 15.73
N ALA A 47 -11.35 -6.53 15.00
CA ALA A 47 -10.60 -7.72 15.38
C ALA A 47 -9.09 -7.46 15.46
N VAL A 48 -8.52 -6.57 14.62
CA VAL A 48 -7.11 -6.14 14.72
C VAL A 48 -6.86 -5.39 16.02
N ALA A 49 -7.73 -4.45 16.38
CA ALA A 49 -7.58 -3.69 17.63
C ALA A 49 -7.69 -4.61 18.87
N ASP A 50 -8.62 -5.57 18.85
CA ASP A 50 -8.82 -6.54 19.93
C ASP A 50 -7.60 -7.49 20.05
N GLU A 51 -7.02 -7.98 18.93
CA GLU A 51 -5.83 -8.83 18.96
C GLU A 51 -4.58 -8.07 19.45
N VAL A 52 -4.40 -6.81 19.07
CA VAL A 52 -3.33 -5.94 19.61
C VAL A 52 -3.48 -5.79 21.13
N ALA A 53 -4.70 -5.57 21.63
CA ALA A 53 -4.97 -5.48 23.06
C ALA A 53 -4.65 -6.80 23.78
N ALA A 54 -5.01 -7.94 23.20
CA ALA A 54 -4.70 -9.28 23.72
C ALA A 54 -3.19 -9.56 23.71
N ALA A 55 -2.49 -9.19 22.64
CA ALA A 55 -1.04 -9.36 22.52
C ALA A 55 -0.27 -8.52 23.55
N ALA A 56 -0.78 -7.31 23.87
CA ALA A 56 -0.16 -6.43 24.85
C ALA A 56 -0.10 -7.02 26.27
N VAL A 57 -1.01 -7.92 26.63
CA VAL A 57 -1.04 -8.55 27.96
C VAL A 57 0.22 -9.39 28.23
N THR A 58 0.77 -10.05 27.18
CA THR A 58 1.95 -10.92 27.29
C THR A 58 3.19 -10.29 26.65
N TYR A 59 3.13 -9.00 26.27
CA TYR A 59 4.24 -8.33 25.62
C TYR A 59 5.52 -8.35 26.46
N SER A 60 6.63 -8.75 25.84
CA SER A 60 7.95 -8.81 26.45
C SER A 60 9.04 -8.77 25.37
N SER A 61 10.31 -9.00 25.75
CA SER A 61 11.42 -9.05 24.80
C SER A 61 11.26 -10.16 23.75
N VAL A 62 11.66 -9.87 22.52
CA VAL A 62 11.66 -10.82 21.40
C VAL A 62 13.02 -11.52 21.31
N HIS A 63 13.02 -12.85 21.10
CA HIS A 63 14.15 -13.73 20.84
C HIS A 63 15.21 -13.83 21.96
N ARG A 64 15.23 -12.95 22.96
CA ARG A 64 16.34 -12.84 23.92
C ARG A 64 15.97 -13.15 25.37
N GLY A 65 14.73 -13.49 25.63
CA GLY A 65 14.23 -13.79 26.97
C GLY A 65 13.86 -15.27 27.12
N ALA A 66 14.22 -15.87 28.28
CA ALA A 66 13.85 -17.23 28.62
C ALA A 66 12.48 -17.33 29.30
N GLY A 67 11.89 -16.20 29.71
CA GLY A 67 10.63 -16.13 30.44
C GLY A 67 9.42 -16.50 29.58
N PHE A 68 8.31 -16.86 30.22
CA PHE A 68 7.06 -17.20 29.55
C PHE A 68 6.59 -16.11 28.56
N ALA A 69 6.49 -14.86 29.01
CA ALA A 69 6.01 -13.77 28.19
C ALA A 69 6.92 -13.52 26.97
N SER A 70 8.25 -13.63 27.12
CA SER A 70 9.20 -13.47 26.01
C SER A 70 9.03 -14.59 24.95
N ARG A 71 8.79 -15.82 25.37
CA ARG A 71 8.52 -16.92 24.42
C ARG A 71 7.20 -16.71 23.67
N VAL A 72 6.14 -16.27 24.36
CA VAL A 72 4.86 -15.96 23.72
C VAL A 72 5.00 -14.81 22.72
N THR A 73 5.69 -13.73 23.12
CA THR A 73 5.93 -12.56 22.25
C THR A 73 6.74 -12.95 21.00
N SER A 74 7.82 -13.74 21.16
CA SER A 74 8.63 -14.21 20.05
C SER A 74 7.82 -15.12 19.10
N SER A 75 7.03 -16.05 19.67
CA SER A 75 6.17 -16.93 18.86
C SER A 75 5.13 -16.14 18.05
N ARG A 76 4.51 -15.13 18.64
CA ARG A 76 3.54 -14.26 17.92
C ARG A 76 4.22 -13.47 16.81
N TYR A 77 5.43 -12.98 17.04
CA TYR A 77 6.18 -12.22 16.05
C TYR A 77 6.57 -13.07 14.83
N GLU A 78 7.04 -14.29 15.06
CA GLU A 78 7.39 -15.21 13.97
C GLU A 78 6.13 -15.76 13.26
N ALA A 79 5.06 -16.07 13.99
CA ALA A 79 3.80 -16.45 13.38
C ALA A 79 3.22 -15.32 12.48
N ALA A 80 3.36 -14.05 12.90
CA ALA A 80 2.99 -12.91 12.07
C ALA A 80 3.81 -12.87 10.76
N ARG A 81 5.10 -13.22 10.80
CA ARG A 81 5.95 -13.31 9.61
C ARG A 81 5.46 -14.39 8.65
N GLU A 82 5.12 -15.57 9.17
CA GLU A 82 4.57 -16.68 8.38
C GLU A 82 3.23 -16.32 7.72
N THR A 83 2.34 -15.65 8.47
CA THR A 83 1.06 -15.16 7.95
C THR A 83 1.24 -14.16 6.80
N VAL A 84 2.16 -13.20 6.95
CA VAL A 84 2.46 -12.22 5.89
C VAL A 84 3.06 -12.90 4.66
N ALA A 85 3.98 -13.86 4.86
CA ALA A 85 4.54 -14.64 3.76
C ALA A 85 3.45 -15.36 2.96
N ALA A 86 2.52 -16.03 3.66
CA ALA A 86 1.40 -16.73 3.02
C ALA A 86 0.43 -15.77 2.30
N PHE A 87 0.20 -14.58 2.86
CA PHE A 87 -0.70 -13.57 2.30
C PHE A 87 -0.24 -13.10 0.91
N VAL A 88 1.07 -12.92 0.71
CA VAL A 88 1.64 -12.47 -0.58
C VAL A 88 2.16 -13.62 -1.46
N GLY A 89 1.95 -14.88 -1.08
CA GLY A 89 2.47 -16.02 -1.85
C GLY A 89 3.99 -16.05 -1.93
N ALA A 90 4.68 -15.76 -0.81
CA ALA A 90 6.14 -15.76 -0.76
C ALA A 90 6.72 -17.16 -0.99
N ARG A 91 7.85 -17.22 -1.69
CA ARG A 91 8.63 -18.45 -1.88
C ARG A 91 9.32 -18.86 -0.58
N THR A 92 9.73 -20.11 -0.47
CA THR A 92 10.35 -20.65 0.75
C THR A 92 11.70 -20.02 1.12
N ASP A 93 12.37 -19.40 0.15
CA ASP A 93 13.66 -18.72 0.28
C ASP A 93 13.53 -17.19 0.31
N ASP A 94 12.32 -16.65 0.24
CA ASP A 94 12.09 -15.23 0.40
C ASP A 94 12.22 -14.79 1.87
N HIS A 95 12.68 -13.55 2.08
CA HIS A 95 12.66 -12.91 3.39
C HIS A 95 11.44 -12.01 3.53
N VAL A 96 10.81 -12.07 4.70
CA VAL A 96 9.80 -11.11 5.15
C VAL A 96 10.46 -10.22 6.20
N VAL A 97 10.70 -8.96 5.90
CA VAL A 97 11.32 -8.00 6.80
C VAL A 97 10.29 -6.98 7.25
N PHE A 98 10.02 -6.90 8.55
CA PHE A 98 9.13 -5.89 9.09
C PHE A 98 9.81 -4.52 9.12
N THR A 99 9.09 -3.53 8.65
CA THR A 99 9.49 -2.13 8.55
C THR A 99 8.43 -1.24 9.18
N ARG A 100 8.58 0.08 9.11
CA ARG A 100 7.54 1.01 9.57
C ARG A 100 6.40 1.19 8.57
N ASN A 101 6.71 1.17 7.28
CA ASN A 101 5.78 1.40 6.16
C ASN A 101 6.48 1.12 4.82
N THR A 102 5.76 1.27 3.70
CA THR A 102 6.30 1.11 2.33
C THR A 102 7.50 2.02 2.06
N THR A 103 7.50 3.27 2.53
CA THR A 103 8.64 4.18 2.38
C THR A 103 9.90 3.61 3.03
N ASP A 104 9.77 3.07 4.24
CA ASP A 104 10.88 2.43 4.96
C ASP A 104 11.35 1.16 4.23
N SER A 105 10.42 0.36 3.70
CA SER A 105 10.70 -0.85 2.93
C SER A 105 11.53 -0.56 1.68
N PHE A 106 11.18 0.44 0.90
CA PHE A 106 11.96 0.81 -0.29
C PHE A 106 13.29 1.47 0.05
N ASN A 107 13.40 2.22 1.16
CA ASN A 107 14.70 2.71 1.64
C ASN A 107 15.61 1.56 2.11
N LEU A 108 15.05 0.50 2.72
CA LEU A 108 15.79 -0.71 3.03
C LEU A 108 16.27 -1.39 1.75
N LEU A 109 15.37 -1.63 0.79
CA LEU A 109 15.72 -2.27 -0.48
C LEU A 109 16.80 -1.47 -1.23
N ALA A 110 16.68 -0.14 -1.29
CA ALA A 110 17.66 0.73 -1.94
C ALA A 110 19.07 0.59 -1.33
N ARG A 111 19.16 0.36 -0.03
CA ARG A 111 20.44 0.10 0.66
C ARG A 111 20.95 -1.34 0.51
N ALA A 112 20.06 -2.25 0.12
CA ALA A 112 20.40 -3.65 -0.08
C ALA A 112 20.75 -3.98 -1.54
N LEU A 113 20.62 -3.03 -2.45
CA LEU A 113 21.01 -3.23 -3.85
C LEU A 113 22.51 -3.48 -3.98
N PRO A 114 22.94 -4.39 -4.88
CA PRO A 114 24.33 -4.46 -5.31
C PRO A 114 24.86 -3.11 -5.82
N GLU A 115 26.17 -2.89 -5.72
CA GLU A 115 26.79 -1.70 -6.30
C GLU A 115 26.46 -1.61 -7.79
N ASP A 116 26.35 -0.37 -8.32
CA ASP A 116 26.06 -0.08 -9.72
C ASP A 116 24.73 -0.66 -10.25
N THR A 117 23.78 -1.01 -9.36
CA THR A 117 22.44 -1.39 -9.79
C THR A 117 21.73 -0.22 -10.46
N LEU A 118 21.30 -0.40 -11.71
CA LEU A 118 20.48 0.58 -12.42
C LEU A 118 19.00 0.34 -12.09
N VAL A 119 18.37 1.36 -11.54
CA VAL A 119 16.94 1.31 -11.18
C VAL A 119 16.11 2.05 -12.24
N PHE A 120 15.03 1.39 -12.69
CA PHE A 120 14.03 1.95 -13.61
C PHE A 120 12.75 2.20 -12.84
N VAL A 121 12.23 3.42 -12.89
CA VAL A 121 11.03 3.82 -12.14
C VAL A 121 10.19 4.78 -12.98
N PHE A 122 8.87 4.64 -12.98
CA PHE A 122 7.99 5.56 -13.71
C PHE A 122 7.84 6.89 -12.95
N ALA A 123 7.75 8.00 -13.68
CA ALA A 123 7.52 9.32 -13.10
C ALA A 123 6.15 9.42 -12.38
N SER A 124 5.24 8.54 -12.70
CA SER A 124 3.90 8.42 -12.08
C SER A 124 3.92 7.83 -10.67
N GLU A 125 5.05 7.32 -10.18
CA GLU A 125 5.13 6.63 -8.89
C GLU A 125 4.89 7.57 -7.69
N HIS A 126 4.30 7.01 -6.64
CA HIS A 126 4.28 7.65 -5.33
C HIS A 126 5.71 7.92 -4.84
N HIS A 127 5.94 9.00 -4.11
CA HIS A 127 7.26 9.40 -3.62
C HIS A 127 7.99 8.30 -2.84
N ALA A 128 7.27 7.39 -2.17
CA ALA A 128 7.88 6.25 -1.48
C ALA A 128 8.62 5.31 -2.42
N ALA A 129 8.11 5.13 -3.65
CA ALA A 129 8.70 4.28 -4.68
C ALA A 129 9.60 5.07 -5.66
N LEU A 130 9.43 6.40 -5.75
CA LEU A 130 10.15 7.26 -6.69
C LEU A 130 11.53 7.73 -6.16
N LEU A 131 11.62 8.03 -4.86
CA LEU A 131 12.74 8.83 -4.32
C LEU A 131 13.92 8.04 -3.74
N PRO A 132 13.82 6.78 -3.30
CA PRO A 132 14.90 6.10 -2.57
C PRO A 132 16.16 5.80 -3.38
N TRP A 133 16.11 5.83 -4.69
CA TRP A 133 17.06 5.16 -5.60
C TRP A 133 18.25 6.02 -6.11
N GLY A 134 18.44 7.22 -5.63
CA GLY A 134 19.52 8.09 -6.12
C GLY A 134 19.38 8.41 -7.61
N ASP A 135 20.29 7.90 -8.45
CA ASP A 135 20.37 8.18 -9.90
C ASP A 135 19.48 7.23 -10.74
N ALA A 136 18.27 6.92 -10.29
CA ALA A 136 17.34 6.09 -11.05
C ALA A 136 16.99 6.69 -12.42
N LEU A 137 16.83 5.82 -13.41
CA LEU A 137 16.29 6.19 -14.72
C LEU A 137 14.75 6.35 -14.58
N ARG A 138 14.29 7.58 -14.63
CA ARG A 138 12.86 7.92 -14.57
C ARG A 138 12.24 7.81 -15.96
N LEU A 139 11.28 6.90 -16.10
CA LEU A 139 10.47 6.74 -17.30
C LEU A 139 9.33 7.76 -17.31
N PRO A 140 8.91 8.26 -18.48
CA PRO A 140 7.74 9.14 -18.57
C PRO A 140 6.49 8.55 -17.94
N VAL A 141 5.49 9.40 -17.68
CA VAL A 141 4.14 8.95 -17.30
C VAL A 141 3.50 8.26 -18.50
N PRO A 142 3.06 6.97 -18.40
CA PRO A 142 2.38 6.30 -19.50
C PRO A 142 0.88 6.59 -19.47
N HIS A 143 0.24 6.68 -20.63
CA HIS A 143 -1.21 6.89 -20.77
C HIS A 143 -1.98 5.63 -21.19
N SER A 144 -1.30 4.50 -21.28
CA SER A 144 -1.91 3.17 -21.48
C SER A 144 -1.02 2.07 -20.94
N HIS A 145 -1.60 0.88 -20.70
CA HIS A 145 -0.83 -0.32 -20.34
C HIS A 145 0.21 -0.69 -21.39
N ASP A 146 -0.13 -0.56 -22.68
CA ASP A 146 0.79 -0.87 -23.77
C ASP A 146 1.93 0.13 -23.85
N GLU A 147 1.68 1.40 -23.59
CA GLU A 147 2.71 2.42 -23.50
C GLU A 147 3.65 2.18 -22.32
N ALA A 148 3.11 1.82 -21.14
CA ALA A 148 3.94 1.47 -19.98
C ALA A 148 4.94 0.34 -20.31
N VAL A 149 4.46 -0.72 -20.98
CA VAL A 149 5.30 -1.85 -21.41
C VAL A 149 6.33 -1.38 -22.45
N ALA A 150 5.93 -0.59 -23.45
CA ALA A 150 6.82 -0.11 -24.52
C ALA A 150 7.93 0.82 -23.97
N LEU A 151 7.60 1.73 -23.06
CA LEU A 151 8.57 2.62 -22.42
C LEU A 151 9.59 1.82 -21.61
N LEU A 152 9.15 0.84 -20.84
CA LEU A 152 10.04 -0.03 -20.07
C LEU A 152 10.94 -0.87 -20.99
N GLU A 153 10.38 -1.48 -22.05
CA GLU A 153 11.15 -2.28 -23.00
C GLU A 153 12.25 -1.46 -23.67
N GLN A 154 11.92 -0.26 -24.14
CA GLN A 154 12.88 0.65 -24.74
C GLN A 154 14.00 1.03 -23.76
N ALA A 155 13.65 1.32 -22.51
CA ALA A 155 14.61 1.69 -21.48
C ALA A 155 15.55 0.52 -21.14
N LEU A 156 15.04 -0.68 -20.92
CA LEU A 156 15.82 -1.88 -20.61
C LEU A 156 16.79 -2.25 -21.74
N ARG A 157 16.38 -2.09 -23.01
CA ARG A 157 17.25 -2.33 -24.18
C ARG A 157 18.37 -1.31 -24.31
N ASN A 158 18.09 -0.05 -24.00
CA ASN A 158 19.05 1.05 -24.22
C ASN A 158 20.03 1.22 -23.06
N HIS A 159 19.74 0.65 -21.87
CA HIS A 159 20.55 0.84 -20.68
C HIS A 159 20.94 -0.52 -20.06
N PRO A 160 21.91 -1.25 -20.67
CA PRO A 160 22.43 -2.48 -20.09
C PRO A 160 23.21 -2.19 -18.81
N ALA A 161 23.02 -3.00 -17.78
CA ALA A 161 23.79 -3.00 -16.55
C ALA A 161 23.88 -4.41 -15.98
N GLU A 162 24.86 -4.69 -15.12
CA GLU A 162 25.05 -5.99 -14.49
C GLU A 162 23.86 -6.33 -13.57
N HIS A 163 23.44 -5.34 -12.76
CA HIS A 163 22.28 -5.45 -11.89
C HIS A 163 21.23 -4.42 -12.27
N ARG A 164 20.00 -4.86 -12.44
CA ARG A 164 18.87 -4.00 -12.83
C ARG A 164 17.66 -4.27 -11.95
N LEU A 165 16.96 -3.21 -11.57
CA LEU A 165 15.73 -3.25 -10.81
C LEU A 165 14.67 -2.38 -11.47
N VAL A 166 13.51 -2.96 -11.78
CA VAL A 166 12.31 -2.21 -12.18
C VAL A 166 11.43 -2.02 -10.96
N VAL A 167 10.97 -0.81 -10.73
CA VAL A 167 10.05 -0.48 -9.63
C VAL A 167 8.77 0.08 -10.22
N ALA A 168 7.64 -0.53 -9.89
CA ALA A 168 6.34 -0.05 -10.34
C ALA A 168 5.25 -0.28 -9.29
N THR A 169 4.22 0.59 -9.31
CA THR A 169 3.03 0.42 -8.46
C THR A 169 2.08 -0.63 -9.00
N GLY A 170 1.34 -1.30 -8.11
CA GLY A 170 0.28 -2.23 -8.50
C GLY A 170 -1.05 -1.54 -8.81
N ALA A 171 -1.28 -0.38 -8.17
CA ALA A 171 -2.42 0.48 -8.41
C ALA A 171 -2.04 1.93 -8.11
N SER A 172 -2.50 2.86 -8.96
CA SER A 172 -2.23 4.28 -8.78
C SER A 172 -2.90 4.81 -7.50
N ASN A 173 -2.13 5.46 -6.64
CA ASN A 173 -2.70 6.15 -5.47
C ASN A 173 -3.45 7.44 -5.84
N VAL A 174 -3.37 7.87 -7.10
CA VAL A 174 -4.04 9.06 -7.63
C VAL A 174 -5.35 8.68 -8.31
N THR A 175 -5.32 7.76 -9.28
CA THR A 175 -6.48 7.39 -10.10
C THR A 175 -7.14 6.08 -9.69
N GLY A 176 -6.48 5.29 -8.84
CA GLY A 176 -6.93 3.95 -8.42
C GLY A 176 -6.76 2.87 -9.48
N GLU A 177 -6.37 3.21 -10.69
CA GLU A 177 -6.26 2.27 -11.81
C GLU A 177 -5.14 1.25 -11.58
N HIS A 178 -5.42 -0.01 -11.91
CA HIS A 178 -4.47 -1.11 -11.82
C HIS A 178 -3.44 -1.04 -12.94
N TRP A 179 -2.20 -1.37 -12.60
CA TRP A 179 -1.07 -1.46 -13.54
C TRP A 179 -0.93 -2.87 -14.11
N PRO A 180 -0.32 -3.04 -15.29
CA PRO A 180 -0.11 -4.35 -15.94
C PRO A 180 1.08 -5.10 -15.34
N ILE A 181 1.01 -5.42 -14.02
CA ILE A 181 2.10 -5.96 -13.20
C ILE A 181 2.73 -7.19 -13.84
N GLU A 182 1.91 -8.17 -14.24
CA GLU A 182 2.39 -9.43 -14.83
C GLU A 182 3.23 -9.18 -16.09
N ARG A 183 2.78 -8.27 -16.96
CA ARG A 183 3.49 -7.91 -18.20
C ARG A 183 4.81 -7.20 -17.91
N LEU A 184 4.83 -6.30 -16.92
CA LEU A 184 6.03 -5.55 -16.54
C LEU A 184 7.05 -6.45 -15.86
N ALA A 185 6.62 -7.36 -14.97
CA ALA A 185 7.49 -8.33 -14.31
C ALA A 185 8.10 -9.31 -15.31
N ALA A 186 7.29 -9.86 -16.22
CA ALA A 186 7.78 -10.75 -17.28
C ALA A 186 8.81 -10.05 -18.17
N LEU A 187 8.53 -8.81 -18.59
CA LEU A 187 9.45 -8.02 -19.40
C LEU A 187 10.76 -7.69 -18.66
N ALA A 188 10.69 -7.37 -17.36
CA ALA A 188 11.88 -7.16 -16.54
C ALA A 188 12.78 -8.42 -16.57
N HIS A 189 12.20 -9.60 -16.35
CA HIS A 189 12.92 -10.87 -16.35
C HIS A 189 13.48 -11.25 -17.74
N GLU A 190 12.76 -10.96 -18.84
CA GLU A 190 13.27 -11.15 -20.21
C GLU A 190 14.55 -10.35 -20.48
N HIS A 191 14.75 -9.30 -19.71
CA HIS A 191 15.93 -8.45 -19.78
C HIS A 191 16.87 -8.60 -18.56
N ASP A 192 16.84 -9.72 -17.82
CA ASP A 192 17.64 -9.99 -16.63
C ASP A 192 17.55 -8.90 -15.54
N ALA A 193 16.43 -8.20 -15.46
CA ALA A 193 16.14 -7.23 -14.41
C ALA A 193 15.22 -7.85 -13.34
N ARG A 194 15.36 -7.44 -12.08
CA ARG A 194 14.40 -7.77 -11.02
C ARG A 194 13.24 -6.80 -11.03
N PHE A 195 12.12 -7.24 -10.46
CA PHE A 195 10.90 -6.44 -10.36
C PHE A 195 10.50 -6.24 -8.88
N ALA A 196 10.37 -4.98 -8.46
CA ALA A 196 9.87 -4.59 -7.14
C ALA A 196 8.50 -3.91 -7.28
N LEU A 197 7.50 -4.44 -6.58
CA LEU A 197 6.13 -3.95 -6.58
C LEU A 197 5.87 -3.03 -5.39
N ASP A 198 5.44 -1.79 -5.65
CA ASP A 198 4.71 -1.01 -4.64
C ASP A 198 3.27 -1.52 -4.59
N ALA A 199 2.99 -2.31 -3.58
CA ALA A 199 1.67 -2.93 -3.38
C ALA A 199 0.78 -2.14 -2.41
N ALA A 200 1.19 -0.93 -2.00
CA ALA A 200 0.48 -0.16 -0.98
C ALA A 200 -0.98 0.15 -1.31
N GLN A 201 -1.31 0.28 -2.60
CA GLN A 201 -2.68 0.56 -3.07
C GLN A 201 -3.33 -0.64 -3.78
N VAL A 202 -2.67 -1.78 -3.90
CA VAL A 202 -3.27 -2.96 -4.53
C VAL A 202 -3.67 -4.03 -3.51
N VAL A 203 -2.85 -4.29 -2.49
CA VAL A 203 -3.15 -5.33 -1.48
C VAL A 203 -4.38 -5.06 -0.61
N PRO A 204 -4.83 -3.79 -0.36
CA PRO A 204 -6.09 -3.56 0.32
C PRO A 204 -7.31 -4.05 -0.47
N HIS A 205 -7.21 -4.13 -1.80
CA HIS A 205 -8.32 -4.28 -2.74
C HIS A 205 -8.35 -5.61 -3.47
N ARG A 206 -7.17 -6.25 -3.65
CA ARG A 206 -7.05 -7.54 -4.34
C ARG A 206 -5.78 -8.27 -3.91
N ARG A 207 -5.84 -9.58 -4.01
CA ARG A 207 -4.70 -10.45 -3.71
C ARG A 207 -3.53 -10.20 -4.66
N VAL A 208 -2.33 -10.22 -4.09
CA VAL A 208 -1.05 -10.24 -4.81
C VAL A 208 -0.34 -11.54 -4.44
N ASP A 209 0.05 -12.34 -5.44
CA ASP A 209 0.84 -13.56 -5.27
C ASP A 209 2.17 -13.32 -6.00
N ILE A 210 3.25 -13.13 -5.23
CA ILE A 210 4.53 -12.70 -5.79
C ILE A 210 5.23 -13.79 -6.58
N ASP A 211 4.99 -15.05 -6.25
CA ASP A 211 5.56 -16.17 -7.01
C ASP A 211 4.84 -16.35 -8.35
N ALA A 212 3.50 -16.37 -8.32
CA ALA A 212 2.69 -16.50 -9.53
C ALA A 212 2.87 -15.34 -10.51
N LEU A 213 3.08 -14.11 -10.03
CA LEU A 213 3.25 -12.90 -10.85
C LEU A 213 4.70 -12.60 -11.23
N GLY A 214 5.66 -13.43 -10.78
CA GLY A 214 7.08 -13.20 -11.06
C GLY A 214 7.66 -11.95 -10.38
N ILE A 215 7.16 -11.57 -9.21
CA ILE A 215 7.63 -10.41 -8.46
C ILE A 215 8.82 -10.82 -7.58
N ASP A 216 9.92 -10.07 -7.63
CA ASP A 216 11.10 -10.35 -6.80
C ASP A 216 11.02 -9.70 -5.42
N TYR A 217 10.44 -8.50 -5.34
CA TYR A 217 10.22 -7.79 -4.08
C TYR A 217 8.83 -7.15 -4.06
N VAL A 218 8.17 -7.17 -2.91
CA VAL A 218 6.89 -6.46 -2.69
C VAL A 218 6.97 -5.66 -1.39
N ALA A 219 6.43 -4.45 -1.39
CA ALA A 219 6.35 -3.61 -0.22
C ALA A 219 4.93 -3.07 -0.02
N PHE A 220 4.44 -3.08 1.23
CA PHE A 220 3.16 -2.48 1.60
C PHE A 220 3.12 -2.03 3.07
N SER A 221 2.07 -1.30 3.43
CA SER A 221 1.91 -0.66 4.74
C SER A 221 0.65 -1.14 5.45
N GLY A 222 0.75 -1.48 6.73
CA GLY A 222 -0.37 -1.90 7.55
C GLY A 222 -1.47 -0.85 7.67
N HIS A 223 -1.11 0.45 7.74
CA HIS A 223 -2.09 1.53 7.86
C HIS A 223 -3.02 1.71 6.65
N LYS A 224 -2.75 1.02 5.54
CA LYS A 224 -3.62 0.99 4.35
C LYS A 224 -4.45 -0.28 4.24
N ILE A 225 -4.09 -1.31 5.00
CA ILE A 225 -4.83 -2.58 5.09
C ILE A 225 -5.54 -2.75 6.44
N TYR A 226 -6.06 -1.67 6.99
CA TYR A 226 -6.85 -1.65 8.22
C TYR A 226 -6.10 -2.06 9.49
N ALA A 227 -4.75 -1.88 9.50
CA ALA A 227 -3.86 -2.12 10.63
C ALA A 227 -2.95 -0.91 10.92
N PRO A 228 -3.47 0.25 11.42
CA PRO A 228 -2.72 1.49 11.61
C PRO A 228 -1.84 1.47 12.86
N PHE A 229 -0.98 0.45 13.03
CA PHE A 229 -0.13 0.26 14.21
C PHE A 229 1.37 0.40 13.92
N GLY A 230 1.71 1.15 12.85
CA GLY A 230 3.10 1.53 12.53
C GLY A 230 3.96 0.35 12.08
N ALA A 231 3.37 -0.60 11.34
CA ALA A 231 4.09 -1.66 10.66
C ALA A 231 3.86 -1.60 9.16
N GLY A 232 4.90 -1.96 8.42
CA GLY A 232 4.91 -2.28 7.02
C GLY A 232 5.84 -3.47 6.79
N VAL A 233 6.04 -3.85 5.56
CA VAL A 233 6.83 -5.03 5.24
C VAL A 233 7.50 -4.88 3.87
N LEU A 234 8.71 -5.46 3.78
CA LEU A 234 9.37 -5.82 2.53
C LEU A 234 9.43 -7.35 2.46
N VAL A 235 8.92 -7.93 1.40
CA VAL A 235 8.99 -9.38 1.15
C VAL A 235 9.67 -9.63 -0.18
N GLY A 236 10.61 -10.59 -0.24
CA GLY A 236 11.23 -10.97 -1.51
C GLY A 236 12.57 -11.69 -1.36
N ARG A 237 13.30 -11.78 -2.47
CA ARG A 237 14.53 -12.55 -2.63
C ARG A 237 15.55 -12.25 -1.52
N SER A 238 16.09 -13.33 -0.95
CA SER A 238 17.02 -13.24 0.19
C SER A 238 18.43 -12.81 -0.20
N ASP A 239 18.88 -13.12 -1.41
CA ASP A 239 20.28 -12.98 -1.80
C ASP A 239 20.84 -11.56 -1.71
N TRP A 240 20.14 -10.55 -2.24
CA TRP A 240 20.57 -9.15 -2.09
C TRP A 240 20.44 -8.67 -0.64
N LEU A 241 19.39 -9.10 0.06
CA LEU A 241 19.16 -8.76 1.46
C LEU A 241 20.27 -9.34 2.36
N ASP A 242 20.65 -10.60 2.17
CA ASP A 242 21.71 -11.27 2.97
C ASP A 242 23.11 -10.75 2.62
N ALA A 243 23.36 -10.32 1.38
CA ALA A 243 24.63 -9.75 0.98
C ALA A 243 24.85 -8.32 1.50
N ALA A 244 23.77 -7.57 1.70
CA ALA A 244 23.84 -6.16 2.10
C ALA A 244 24.35 -5.98 3.53
N THR A 245 24.86 -4.77 3.81
CA THR A 245 25.05 -4.33 5.19
C THR A 245 23.70 -4.19 5.89
N PRO A 246 23.61 -4.44 7.22
CA PRO A 246 22.35 -4.25 7.94
C PRO A 246 21.73 -2.87 7.70
N TYR A 247 20.44 -2.83 7.44
CA TYR A 247 19.72 -1.57 7.32
C TYR A 247 19.80 -0.74 8.61
N LEU A 248 19.61 -1.41 9.75
CA LEU A 248 19.81 -0.85 11.08
C LEU A 248 20.93 -1.66 11.78
N ALA A 249 22.04 -1.01 12.09
CA ALA A 249 23.11 -1.63 12.86
C ALA A 249 22.80 -1.56 14.36
N GLY A 250 22.64 -2.71 14.99
CA GLY A 250 22.30 -2.75 16.42
C GLY A 250 22.16 -4.15 16.98
N GLY A 251 21.79 -4.22 18.25
CA GLY A 251 21.56 -5.50 18.91
C GLY A 251 20.41 -6.27 18.26
N GLY A 252 20.62 -7.55 17.96
CA GLY A 252 19.70 -8.45 17.25
C GLY A 252 20.13 -8.74 15.83
N ALA A 253 20.80 -7.81 15.18
CA ALA A 253 21.38 -8.01 13.85
C ALA A 253 22.79 -8.62 13.90
N THR A 254 23.36 -8.89 15.08
CA THR A 254 24.73 -9.40 15.25
C THR A 254 24.75 -10.78 15.89
N THR A 255 25.65 -11.65 15.42
CA THR A 255 26.00 -12.91 16.05
C THR A 255 27.17 -12.73 17.02
N ARG A 256 28.13 -11.87 16.68
CA ARG A 256 29.31 -11.57 17.50
C ARG A 256 29.79 -10.14 17.29
N VAL A 257 30.26 -9.51 18.37
CA VAL A 257 30.92 -8.20 18.33
C VAL A 257 32.21 -8.29 19.13
N SER A 258 33.33 -7.87 18.53
CA SER A 258 34.65 -7.70 19.20
C SER A 258 35.13 -6.27 19.04
N LEU A 259 36.32 -5.94 19.51
CA LEU A 259 36.91 -4.62 19.32
C LEU A 259 37.24 -4.34 17.84
N ASP A 260 37.60 -5.41 17.11
CA ASP A 260 38.13 -5.29 15.75
C ASP A 260 37.12 -5.73 14.66
N GLU A 261 36.06 -6.47 15.03
CA GLU A 261 35.18 -7.11 14.05
C GLU A 261 33.75 -7.24 14.57
N THR A 262 32.81 -7.12 13.64
CA THR A 262 31.36 -7.38 13.84
C THR A 262 30.90 -8.44 12.85
N GLU A 263 30.38 -9.56 13.37
CA GLU A 263 29.71 -10.59 12.59
C GLU A 263 28.18 -10.32 12.60
N TRP A 264 27.61 -10.19 11.42
CA TRP A 264 26.17 -9.93 11.27
C TRP A 264 25.40 -11.24 11.13
N THR A 265 24.17 -11.27 11.66
CA THR A 265 23.26 -12.40 11.45
C THR A 265 22.79 -12.46 10.00
N CYS A 266 22.16 -13.57 9.60
CA CYS A 266 21.49 -13.76 8.32
C CYS A 266 19.98 -13.63 8.48
N GLY A 267 19.29 -13.55 7.34
CA GLY A 267 17.82 -13.50 7.30
C GLY A 267 17.23 -12.15 7.75
N PRO A 268 15.92 -12.11 8.01
CA PRO A 268 15.21 -10.87 8.34
C PRO A 268 15.79 -10.13 9.55
N ALA A 269 16.27 -10.86 10.57
CA ALA A 269 16.88 -10.30 11.77
C ALA A 269 18.08 -9.40 11.49
N ARG A 270 18.77 -9.58 10.33
CA ARG A 270 19.87 -8.73 9.87
C ARG A 270 19.43 -7.27 9.73
N HIS A 271 18.18 -7.04 9.34
CA HIS A 271 17.64 -5.71 9.04
C HIS A 271 16.70 -5.17 10.12
N GLU A 272 16.32 -6.00 11.10
CA GLU A 272 15.36 -5.69 12.17
C GLU A 272 16.05 -5.44 13.54
N ALA A 273 17.18 -4.72 13.55
CA ALA A 273 17.91 -4.45 14.78
C ALA A 273 17.07 -3.65 15.80
N GLY A 274 17.33 -3.91 17.07
CA GLY A 274 16.62 -3.29 18.20
C GLY A 274 15.48 -4.16 18.72
N SER A 275 14.55 -3.55 19.43
CA SER A 275 13.27 -4.19 19.80
C SER A 275 12.25 -3.92 18.70
N PRO A 276 11.78 -4.96 18.00
CA PRO A 276 10.86 -4.77 16.86
C PRO A 276 9.47 -4.33 17.32
N ASN A 277 8.70 -3.77 16.40
CA ASN A 277 7.29 -3.43 16.62
C ASN A 277 6.41 -4.70 16.56
N VAL A 278 6.43 -5.50 17.61
CA VAL A 278 5.66 -6.76 17.70
C VAL A 278 4.17 -6.53 17.53
N LEU A 279 3.62 -5.50 18.23
CA LEU A 279 2.19 -5.23 18.18
C LEU A 279 1.75 -4.80 16.76
N GLY A 280 2.59 -4.03 16.08
CA GLY A 280 2.38 -3.69 14.68
C GLY A 280 2.46 -4.89 13.74
N ALA A 281 3.40 -5.82 13.96
CA ALA A 281 3.52 -7.04 13.17
C ALA A 281 2.30 -7.97 13.37
N VAL A 282 1.84 -8.13 14.61
CA VAL A 282 0.61 -8.88 14.93
C VAL A 282 -0.60 -8.22 14.27
N ALA A 283 -0.73 -6.89 14.36
CA ALA A 283 -1.80 -6.15 13.72
C ALA A 283 -1.82 -6.36 12.19
N LEU A 284 -0.64 -6.26 11.55
CA LEU A 284 -0.48 -6.47 10.12
C LEU A 284 -0.90 -7.89 9.70
N ALA A 285 -0.43 -8.90 10.42
CA ALA A 285 -0.77 -10.30 10.16
C ALA A 285 -2.26 -10.57 10.32
N THR A 286 -2.88 -10.09 11.41
CA THR A 286 -4.33 -10.23 11.62
C THR A 286 -5.13 -9.57 10.51
N ALA A 287 -4.71 -8.40 10.01
CA ALA A 287 -5.35 -7.77 8.87
C ALA A 287 -5.22 -8.60 7.58
N CYS A 288 -4.04 -9.19 7.33
CA CYS A 288 -3.83 -10.09 6.20
C CYS A 288 -4.77 -11.31 6.24
N GLU A 289 -4.95 -11.92 7.42
CA GLU A 289 -5.89 -13.03 7.62
C GLU A 289 -7.33 -12.60 7.30
N ILE A 290 -7.78 -11.48 7.86
CA ILE A 290 -9.13 -10.95 7.66
C ILE A 290 -9.39 -10.65 6.18
N ILE A 291 -8.46 -9.98 5.49
CA ILE A 291 -8.59 -9.67 4.06
C ILE A 291 -8.68 -10.97 3.25
N THR A 292 -7.85 -11.96 3.56
CA THR A 292 -7.88 -13.27 2.88
C THR A 292 -9.23 -13.98 3.08
N GLU A 293 -9.75 -13.97 4.30
CA GLU A 293 -11.03 -14.62 4.63
C GLU A 293 -12.22 -13.95 3.92
N HIS A 294 -12.17 -12.62 3.76
CA HIS A 294 -13.26 -11.81 3.22
C HIS A 294 -13.03 -11.31 1.79
N GLU A 295 -12.02 -11.82 1.09
CA GLU A 295 -11.55 -11.29 -0.21
C GLU A 295 -12.68 -10.99 -1.19
N GLN A 296 -13.56 -11.97 -1.46
CA GLN A 296 -14.65 -11.78 -2.42
C GLN A 296 -15.66 -10.71 -1.99
N ALA A 297 -16.01 -10.66 -0.70
CA ALA A 297 -16.93 -9.66 -0.18
C ALA A 297 -16.34 -8.23 -0.26
N ILE A 298 -15.02 -8.10 -0.04
CA ILE A 298 -14.29 -6.84 -0.18
C ILE A 298 -14.32 -6.38 -1.65
N VAL A 299 -13.94 -7.27 -2.58
CA VAL A 299 -13.92 -6.96 -4.02
C VAL A 299 -15.30 -6.55 -4.52
N ASP A 300 -16.36 -7.30 -4.17
CA ASP A 300 -17.74 -7.01 -4.60
C ASP A 300 -18.23 -5.66 -4.08
N HIS A 301 -17.95 -5.36 -2.79
CA HIS A 301 -18.30 -4.10 -2.16
C HIS A 301 -17.61 -2.91 -2.82
N GLU A 302 -16.30 -2.99 -2.97
CA GLU A 302 -15.50 -1.90 -3.51
C GLU A 302 -15.76 -1.66 -5.00
N GLN A 303 -16.04 -2.71 -5.76
CA GLN A 303 -16.46 -2.58 -7.16
C GLN A 303 -17.81 -1.87 -7.27
N ALA A 304 -18.78 -2.19 -6.40
CA ALA A 304 -20.05 -1.50 -6.37
C ALA A 304 -19.90 -0.01 -6.05
N LEU A 305 -19.04 0.33 -5.06
CA LEU A 305 -18.74 1.73 -4.73
C LEU A 305 -18.03 2.45 -5.87
N ARG A 306 -17.05 1.82 -6.53
CA ARG A 306 -16.33 2.39 -7.67
C ARG A 306 -17.29 2.73 -8.82
N ILE A 307 -18.13 1.78 -9.21
CA ILE A 307 -19.13 1.99 -10.29
C ILE A 307 -20.04 3.16 -9.95
N ARG A 308 -20.58 3.20 -8.72
CA ARG A 308 -21.47 4.28 -8.29
C ARG A 308 -20.76 5.63 -8.27
N LEU A 309 -19.55 5.70 -7.72
CA LEU A 309 -18.75 6.91 -7.65
C LEU A 309 -18.48 7.48 -9.06
N LEU A 310 -17.86 6.69 -9.92
CA LEU A 310 -17.47 7.16 -11.26
C LEU A 310 -18.68 7.53 -12.12
N ALA A 311 -19.72 6.70 -12.12
CA ALA A 311 -20.95 7.00 -12.86
C ALA A 311 -21.65 8.27 -12.34
N GLY A 312 -21.61 8.51 -11.03
CA GLY A 312 -22.19 9.71 -10.42
C GLY A 312 -21.40 10.97 -10.73
N LEU A 313 -20.06 10.92 -10.68
CA LEU A 313 -19.18 12.04 -11.00
C LEU A 313 -19.32 12.46 -12.47
N GLN A 314 -19.40 11.52 -13.40
CA GLN A 314 -19.59 11.78 -14.84
C GLN A 314 -20.89 12.52 -15.17
N GLN A 315 -21.87 12.53 -14.26
CA GLN A 315 -23.14 13.24 -14.45
C GLN A 315 -23.12 14.69 -13.94
N ILE A 316 -22.01 15.15 -13.39
CA ILE A 316 -21.86 16.52 -12.87
C ILE A 316 -20.99 17.31 -13.87
N PRO A 317 -21.59 18.25 -14.65
CA PRO A 317 -20.86 18.91 -15.75
C PRO A 317 -19.66 19.73 -15.32
N SER A 318 -19.65 20.27 -14.09
CA SER A 318 -18.56 21.06 -13.51
C SER A 318 -17.42 20.19 -12.94
N VAL A 319 -17.56 18.86 -12.94
CA VAL A 319 -16.57 17.94 -12.36
C VAL A 319 -15.84 17.21 -13.48
N HIS A 320 -14.51 17.29 -13.49
CA HIS A 320 -13.65 16.57 -14.41
C HIS A 320 -12.93 15.43 -13.65
N VAL A 321 -13.16 14.21 -14.11
CA VAL A 321 -12.50 13.01 -13.54
C VAL A 321 -11.23 12.73 -14.33
N HIS A 322 -10.09 12.68 -13.63
CA HIS A 322 -8.77 12.40 -14.21
C HIS A 322 -8.45 10.92 -14.18
N SER A 323 -7.91 10.40 -15.26
CA SER A 323 -7.61 8.98 -15.48
C SER A 323 -6.25 8.83 -16.14
N LEU A 324 -5.49 7.82 -15.74
CA LEU A 324 -4.20 7.49 -16.33
C LEU A 324 -4.36 6.57 -17.54
N PHE A 325 -5.27 5.59 -17.44
CA PHE A 325 -5.45 4.54 -18.45
C PHE A 325 -6.87 4.51 -19.06
N GLY A 326 -7.64 5.59 -18.91
CA GLY A 326 -9.00 5.68 -19.45
C GLY A 326 -10.08 5.12 -18.54
N GLY A 327 -9.84 4.97 -17.25
CA GLY A 327 -10.84 4.64 -16.24
C GLY A 327 -11.24 3.16 -16.16
N GLY A 328 -10.39 2.25 -16.62
CA GLY A 328 -10.61 0.80 -16.58
C GLY A 328 -10.72 0.20 -15.18
N ASP A 329 -10.25 -1.04 -15.00
CA ASP A 329 -10.24 -1.75 -13.71
C ASP A 329 -9.37 -1.01 -12.66
N GLY A 330 -9.81 -1.02 -11.40
CA GLY A 330 -9.10 -0.30 -10.33
C GLY A 330 -9.81 -0.28 -8.99
N ALA A 331 -9.12 0.26 -8.00
CA ALA A 331 -9.63 0.55 -6.66
C ALA A 331 -10.73 1.64 -6.68
N PRO A 332 -11.55 1.78 -5.64
CA PRO A 332 -12.60 2.79 -5.56
C PRO A 332 -12.02 4.19 -5.26
N VAL A 333 -11.17 4.67 -6.15
CA VAL A 333 -10.47 5.97 -6.09
C VAL A 333 -10.82 6.78 -7.32
N ALA A 334 -11.07 8.09 -7.12
CA ALA A 334 -11.25 9.07 -8.18
C ALA A 334 -10.50 10.35 -7.83
N THR A 335 -9.78 10.91 -8.79
CA THR A 335 -9.19 12.24 -8.71
C THR A 335 -9.97 13.19 -9.60
N ILE A 336 -10.37 14.32 -9.04
CA ILE A 336 -11.22 15.28 -9.73
C ILE A 336 -10.71 16.71 -9.62
N THR A 337 -11.07 17.53 -10.61
CA THR A 337 -11.10 19.00 -10.51
C THR A 337 -12.53 19.48 -10.66
N VAL A 338 -12.84 20.66 -10.12
CA VAL A 338 -14.17 21.29 -10.19
C VAL A 338 -14.00 22.67 -10.82
N ASP A 339 -14.80 22.99 -11.84
CA ASP A 339 -14.74 24.26 -12.54
C ASP A 339 -14.93 25.44 -11.58
N GLY A 340 -14.02 26.40 -11.64
CA GLY A 340 -14.08 27.63 -10.85
C GLY A 340 -13.73 27.48 -9.36
N HIS A 341 -13.30 26.30 -8.89
CA HIS A 341 -12.94 26.05 -7.50
C HIS A 341 -11.55 25.47 -7.35
N ASP A 342 -10.82 25.94 -6.34
CA ASP A 342 -9.56 25.33 -5.91
C ASP A 342 -9.81 24.03 -5.15
N SER A 343 -8.91 23.04 -5.28
CA SER A 343 -9.06 21.75 -4.63
C SER A 343 -9.17 21.85 -3.09
N SER A 344 -8.45 22.80 -2.48
CA SER A 344 -8.52 23.05 -1.03
C SER A 344 -9.87 23.63 -0.59
N GLU A 345 -10.48 24.48 -1.42
CA GLU A 345 -11.82 25.01 -1.17
C GLU A 345 -12.87 23.90 -1.23
N VAL A 346 -12.82 23.07 -2.29
CA VAL A 346 -13.71 21.91 -2.45
C VAL A 346 -13.59 20.97 -1.26
N ALA A 347 -12.36 20.62 -0.85
CA ALA A 347 -12.12 19.72 0.29
C ALA A 347 -12.66 20.34 1.60
N ARG A 348 -12.49 21.63 1.81
CA ARG A 348 -13.00 22.35 2.98
C ARG A 348 -14.53 22.33 3.03
N VAL A 349 -15.21 22.67 1.92
CA VAL A 349 -16.69 22.64 1.87
C VAL A 349 -17.22 21.23 2.11
N LEU A 350 -16.61 20.22 1.50
CA LEU A 350 -16.99 18.82 1.75
C LEU A 350 -16.82 18.42 3.23
N GLY A 351 -15.73 18.88 3.86
CA GLY A 351 -15.44 18.60 5.28
C GLY A 351 -16.40 19.34 6.21
N ASP A 352 -16.43 20.67 6.11
CA ASP A 352 -17.10 21.55 7.07
C ASP A 352 -18.62 21.48 6.93
N ASP A 353 -19.16 21.54 5.68
CA ASP A 353 -20.60 21.68 5.46
C ASP A 353 -21.29 20.31 5.27
N HIS A 354 -20.53 19.25 4.89
CA HIS A 354 -21.14 17.96 4.55
C HIS A 354 -20.59 16.76 5.34
N GLY A 355 -19.59 16.97 6.22
CA GLY A 355 -19.00 15.89 7.01
C GLY A 355 -18.28 14.81 6.19
N ILE A 356 -17.68 15.20 5.08
CA ILE A 356 -17.02 14.29 4.13
C ILE A 356 -15.53 14.57 4.12
N GLY A 357 -14.73 13.62 4.60
CA GLY A 357 -13.26 13.71 4.56
C GLY A 357 -12.70 13.18 3.24
N VAL A 358 -12.10 14.07 2.46
CA VAL A 358 -11.36 13.79 1.22
C VAL A 358 -9.95 14.33 1.32
N ARG A 359 -9.13 14.12 0.30
CA ARG A 359 -7.77 14.68 0.22
C ARG A 359 -7.65 15.65 -0.94
N ASP A 360 -6.97 16.78 -0.70
CA ASP A 360 -6.61 17.75 -1.75
C ASP A 360 -5.09 17.79 -1.98
N GLY A 361 -4.67 18.37 -3.10
CA GLY A 361 -3.27 18.61 -3.46
C GLY A 361 -2.72 17.64 -4.51
N LYS A 362 -1.47 17.17 -4.35
CA LYS A 362 -0.74 16.31 -5.32
C LYS A 362 -0.45 14.89 -4.80
N PHE A 363 -1.01 14.47 -3.67
CA PHE A 363 -1.08 13.09 -3.13
C PHE A 363 0.27 12.34 -3.06
N CYS A 364 1.37 13.07 -2.84
CA CYS A 364 2.75 12.52 -2.90
C CYS A 364 3.09 11.82 -4.23
N ALA A 365 2.47 12.25 -5.34
CA ALA A 365 2.72 11.81 -6.71
C ALA A 365 2.71 13.04 -7.64
N HIS A 366 3.59 14.00 -7.35
CA HIS A 366 3.56 15.33 -7.98
C HIS A 366 3.66 15.25 -9.50
N LEU A 367 4.59 14.44 -10.01
CA LEU A 367 4.82 14.35 -11.46
C LEU A 367 3.60 13.75 -12.19
N LEU A 368 2.89 12.81 -11.58
CA LEU A 368 1.66 12.28 -12.14
C LEU A 368 0.54 13.32 -12.14
N VAL A 369 0.34 14.04 -11.03
CA VAL A 369 -0.71 15.07 -10.96
C VAL A 369 -0.40 16.22 -11.92
N ASP A 370 0.86 16.65 -12.02
CA ASP A 370 1.29 17.69 -12.98
C ASP A 370 1.02 17.27 -14.44
N ASP A 371 1.22 15.99 -14.77
CA ASP A 371 0.95 15.42 -16.08
C ASP A 371 -0.58 15.37 -16.36
N LEU A 372 -1.36 14.84 -15.42
CA LEU A 372 -2.82 14.74 -15.55
C LEU A 372 -3.51 16.11 -15.67
N LEU A 373 -2.95 17.14 -15.05
CA LEU A 373 -3.48 18.50 -15.04
C LEU A 373 -2.82 19.44 -16.05
N SER A 374 -1.92 18.94 -16.90
CA SER A 374 -1.11 19.75 -17.81
C SER A 374 -1.93 20.63 -18.79
N GLU A 375 -3.16 20.26 -19.09
CA GLU A 375 -4.10 21.01 -19.94
C GLU A 375 -5.17 21.76 -19.13
N HIS A 376 -5.10 21.75 -17.78
CA HIS A 376 -6.05 22.38 -16.88
C HIS A 376 -5.48 23.66 -16.26
N GLU A 377 -6.34 24.55 -15.78
CA GLU A 377 -5.95 25.77 -15.06
C GLU A 377 -5.49 25.47 -13.63
N GLN A 378 -6.02 24.37 -13.04
CA GLN A 378 -5.67 23.91 -11.69
C GLN A 378 -4.34 23.16 -11.71
N ASP A 379 -3.54 23.33 -10.65
CA ASP A 379 -2.29 22.59 -10.42
C ASP A 379 -2.41 21.54 -9.29
N THR A 380 -3.58 21.44 -8.69
CA THR A 380 -3.94 20.51 -7.62
C THR A 380 -5.34 19.94 -7.84
N ALA A 381 -5.62 18.79 -7.24
CA ALA A 381 -6.88 18.09 -7.41
C ALA A 381 -7.45 17.61 -6.07
N VAL A 382 -8.71 17.15 -6.08
CA VAL A 382 -9.33 16.43 -4.96
C VAL A 382 -9.32 14.95 -5.26
N ARG A 383 -8.80 14.15 -4.33
CA ARG A 383 -8.88 12.70 -4.39
C ARG A 383 -9.94 12.18 -3.43
N ILE A 384 -10.85 11.40 -3.96
CA ILE A 384 -11.88 10.67 -3.26
C ILE A 384 -11.46 9.20 -3.25
N SER A 385 -11.34 8.58 -2.09
CA SER A 385 -10.96 7.17 -1.98
C SER A 385 -11.86 6.46 -0.96
N ALA A 386 -12.71 5.58 -1.46
CA ALA A 386 -13.62 4.77 -0.66
C ALA A 386 -12.95 3.48 -0.18
N GLY A 387 -13.55 2.81 0.79
CA GLY A 387 -13.09 1.54 1.35
C GLY A 387 -14.19 0.86 2.16
N LEU A 388 -13.84 -0.11 3.01
CA LEU A 388 -14.81 -0.98 3.69
C LEU A 388 -15.80 -0.25 4.60
N GLY A 389 -15.45 0.89 5.15
CA GLY A 389 -16.37 1.73 5.95
C GLY A 389 -17.24 2.69 5.14
N THR A 390 -17.06 2.71 3.82
CA THR A 390 -17.85 3.57 2.94
C THR A 390 -19.18 2.92 2.58
N THR A 391 -20.29 3.68 2.64
CA THR A 391 -21.61 3.22 2.22
C THR A 391 -22.04 3.91 0.93
N THR A 392 -23.11 3.41 0.31
CA THR A 392 -23.73 4.06 -0.87
C THR A 392 -24.27 5.44 -0.54
N GLU A 393 -24.77 5.63 0.69
CA GLU A 393 -25.27 6.90 1.21
C GLU A 393 -24.15 7.95 1.33
N HIS A 394 -22.92 7.51 1.72
CA HIS A 394 -21.74 8.39 1.72
C HIS A 394 -21.40 8.89 0.32
N ILE A 395 -21.44 8.01 -0.68
CA ILE A 395 -21.22 8.39 -2.08
C ILE A 395 -22.32 9.33 -2.57
N ASP A 396 -23.59 9.06 -2.26
CA ASP A 396 -24.71 9.92 -2.68
C ASP A 396 -24.63 11.30 -2.07
N ARG A 397 -24.26 11.41 -0.79
CA ARG A 397 -24.01 12.66 -0.09
C ARG A 397 -22.88 13.45 -0.76
N LEU A 398 -21.76 12.81 -1.10
CA LEU A 398 -20.66 13.42 -1.84
C LEU A 398 -21.14 13.97 -3.20
N LEU A 399 -21.86 13.16 -3.98
CA LEU A 399 -22.37 13.59 -5.29
C LEU A 399 -23.39 14.73 -5.18
N GLY A 400 -24.19 14.74 -4.11
CA GLY A 400 -25.11 15.84 -3.80
C GLY A 400 -24.37 17.13 -3.47
N ALA A 401 -23.33 17.05 -2.64
CA ALA A 401 -22.48 18.19 -2.28
C ALA A 401 -21.76 18.79 -3.50
N LEU A 402 -21.16 17.94 -4.34
CA LEU A 402 -20.48 18.39 -5.57
C LEU A 402 -21.41 19.04 -6.60
N ARG A 403 -22.71 18.66 -6.65
CA ARG A 403 -23.70 19.33 -7.52
C ARG A 403 -24.11 20.71 -7.01
N ALA A 404 -23.89 20.99 -5.74
CA ALA A 404 -24.27 22.25 -5.12
C ALA A 404 -23.14 23.31 -5.18
N LEU A 405 -21.91 22.90 -5.51
CA LEU A 405 -20.80 23.77 -5.85
C LEU A 405 -21.00 24.40 -7.23
#